data_98cc3acf4c14628a1cbfc4f0490d52c9
#
_entry.id   98cc3acf4c14628a1cbfc4f0490d52c9
#
_cell.length_a   1.000
_cell.length_b   1.000
_cell.length_c   1.000
_cell.angle_alpha   90.00
_cell.angle_beta   90.00
_cell.angle_gamma   90.00
#
_symmetry.space_group_name_H-M   'P 1'
#
loop_
_entity.id
_entity.type
_entity.pdbx_description
1 polymer ?
#
loop_
_entity_poly.entity_id
_entity_poly.type
_entity_poly.pdbx_seq_one_letter_code
_entity_poly.pdbx_strand_id
1 'polypeptide(L)'
;MKNLSFLNRSTLVYLFSSTFLFNISKAQLGVSSGSVSHTVSNGLSSANESGFLNENTIIVEDFMNYHKHQIKIPKKNEVALSIDYDNTILNSDDNFLLQIGLATQNLSNRQNSNKVNVSLVIDNSGSMGGGKLEKVKKALKVFVKELKPEDLISIVKFDDTANLVLKSSKIKEVAGNLDAIIESIYPSGSTNIHSGMMMGYSEAQKHNTKDYNSKVILLTDGMTNSGITDPETILKQSKEFNDRGIDISTIGVGQQLDFDLLRRIATYGRGSNYFIGDAEEDIQKTFKDELESLLYNIGKKPKLTINLPEGMKIKTFYGYQPKYISDHQIEVELENLDCGQTQIFLMEVEKNELENSLITASLVYEKNDEVKNISSKKEYDEMTETTQQELKKNFQIAKMTTALKKAAKDFSQSNIGNSKNSMQNIIRYYQSFCDKNDEDLKRIYNIALKYSSGQRTKSYY
;
A
#
# COMPACT_ATOMS: atom_id res chain seq x y z
N MET A 1 55.71 -36.06 -56.09
CA MET A 1 56.50 -35.84 -54.85
C MET A 1 55.93 -34.63 -54.13
N LYS A 2 55.59 -34.86 -52.87
CA LYS A 2 55.34 -33.92 -51.82
C LYS A 2 54.01 -33.12 -51.84
N ASN A 3 53.14 -33.61 -51.05
CA ASN A 3 51.97 -33.00 -50.46
C ASN A 3 52.29 -31.82 -49.56
N LEU A 4 51.50 -30.77 -49.60
CA LEU A 4 51.35 -29.84 -48.47
C LEU A 4 49.82 -29.62 -48.20
N SER A 5 49.45 -30.04 -47.05
CA SER A 5 48.14 -29.89 -46.51
C SER A 5 47.89 -28.44 -46.01
N PHE A 6 46.79 -27.83 -46.43
CA PHE A 6 46.29 -26.57 -45.89
C PHE A 6 45.46 -26.81 -44.60
N LEU A 7 45.93 -26.27 -43.49
CA LEU A 7 45.19 -26.12 -42.26
C LEU A 7 44.30 -24.91 -42.35
N ASN A 8 43.02 -25.15 -42.30
CA ASN A 8 41.99 -24.11 -42.23
C ASN A 8 41.78 -23.73 -40.75
N ARG A 9 42.15 -22.52 -40.38
CA ARG A 9 41.86 -21.93 -39.05
C ARG A 9 40.49 -21.28 -39.12
N SER A 10 39.47 -21.97 -38.62
CA SER A 10 38.17 -21.37 -38.31
C SER A 10 38.28 -20.61 -36.99
N THR A 11 38.21 -19.29 -37.07
CA THR A 11 38.14 -18.37 -35.95
C THR A 11 36.77 -18.51 -35.31
N LEU A 12 36.70 -19.11 -34.12
CA LEU A 12 35.52 -19.20 -33.29
C LEU A 12 35.29 -17.84 -32.60
N VAL A 13 34.36 -17.04 -33.11
CA VAL A 13 33.90 -15.84 -32.46
C VAL A 13 32.96 -16.25 -31.36
N TYR A 14 33.41 -16.21 -30.11
CA TYR A 14 32.54 -16.28 -28.93
C TYR A 14 31.78 -14.97 -28.78
N LEU A 15 30.55 -14.96 -29.24
CA LEU A 15 29.56 -13.96 -28.81
C LEU A 15 29.20 -14.26 -27.37
N PHE A 16 29.79 -13.51 -26.44
CA PHE A 16 29.28 -13.38 -25.09
C PHE A 16 27.96 -12.59 -25.15
N SER A 17 26.85 -13.29 -25.27
CA SER A 17 25.56 -12.73 -24.89
C SER A 17 25.52 -12.61 -23.36
N SER A 18 25.92 -11.46 -22.86
CA SER A 18 25.64 -11.06 -21.48
C SER A 18 24.15 -10.82 -21.39
N THR A 19 23.40 -11.88 -21.10
CA THR A 19 22.07 -11.76 -20.49
C THR A 19 22.26 -11.15 -19.13
N PHE A 20 22.22 -9.81 -19.07
CA PHE A 20 21.92 -9.09 -17.84
C PHE A 20 20.49 -9.50 -17.44
N LEU A 21 20.39 -10.55 -16.67
CA LEU A 21 19.22 -10.79 -15.83
C LEU A 21 19.17 -9.63 -14.84
N PHE A 22 18.40 -8.60 -15.20
CA PHE A 22 17.90 -7.66 -14.21
C PHE A 22 17.01 -8.47 -13.27
N ASN A 23 17.60 -8.96 -12.18
CA ASN A 23 16.84 -9.26 -11.00
C ASN A 23 16.28 -7.92 -10.49
N ILE A 24 15.11 -7.54 -11.02
CA ILE A 24 14.27 -6.55 -10.39
C ILE A 24 13.82 -7.20 -9.11
N SER A 25 14.57 -6.96 -8.02
CA SER A 25 14.09 -7.25 -6.68
C SER A 25 12.74 -6.53 -6.58
N LYS A 26 11.67 -7.29 -6.36
CA LYS A 26 10.34 -6.77 -6.02
C LYS A 26 10.48 -6.07 -4.66
N ALA A 27 10.97 -4.85 -4.65
CA ALA A 27 10.87 -3.99 -3.49
C ALA A 27 9.38 -3.71 -3.31
N GLN A 28 8.77 -4.36 -2.35
CA GLN A 28 7.40 -4.09 -1.96
C GLN A 28 7.46 -2.88 -1.05
N LEU A 29 6.92 -1.76 -1.52
CA LEU A 29 6.82 -0.52 -0.75
C LEU A 29 5.77 -0.70 0.35
N GLY A 30 5.94 -0.03 1.47
CA GLY A 30 4.97 -0.03 2.56
C GLY A 30 3.67 0.68 2.17
N VAL A 31 2.59 0.39 2.86
CA VAL A 31 1.24 0.90 2.56
C VAL A 31 0.91 2.06 3.50
N SER A 32 0.23 3.10 3.01
CA SER A 32 -0.16 4.25 3.82
C SER A 32 -1.34 3.92 4.75
N SER A 33 -1.46 4.68 5.83
CA SER A 33 -2.55 4.52 6.81
C SER A 33 -3.96 4.74 6.22
N GLY A 34 -4.07 5.37 5.05
CA GLY A 34 -5.35 5.59 4.36
C GLY A 34 -5.90 4.35 3.65
N SER A 35 -5.03 3.49 3.09
CA SER A 35 -5.45 2.26 2.40
C SER A 35 -5.89 1.14 3.35
N VAL A 36 -5.43 1.20 4.60
CA VAL A 36 -5.59 0.17 5.62
C VAL A 36 -7.06 -0.15 5.94
N SER A 37 -7.92 0.88 6.05
CA SER A 37 -9.31 0.67 6.45
C SER A 37 -10.13 -0.12 5.43
N HIS A 38 -9.74 -0.06 4.16
CA HIS A 38 -10.51 -0.62 3.05
C HIS A 38 -10.08 -2.03 2.66
N THR A 39 -8.79 -2.34 2.76
CA THR A 39 -8.29 -3.71 2.51
C THR A 39 -8.85 -4.70 3.52
N VAL A 40 -9.00 -4.27 4.78
CA VAL A 40 -9.57 -5.10 5.85
C VAL A 40 -11.09 -5.29 5.67
N SER A 41 -11.83 -4.25 5.29
CA SER A 41 -13.28 -4.36 5.03
C SER A 41 -13.57 -5.22 3.81
N ASN A 42 -12.73 -5.17 2.77
CA ASN A 42 -12.84 -6.02 1.59
C ASN A 42 -12.49 -7.48 1.85
N GLY A 43 -11.54 -7.77 2.72
CA GLY A 43 -11.31 -9.15 3.20
C GLY A 43 -12.60 -9.76 3.78
N LEU A 44 -13.44 -8.94 4.42
CA LEU A 44 -14.75 -9.34 4.93
C LEU A 44 -15.83 -9.40 3.85
N SER A 45 -15.88 -8.45 2.90
CA SER A 45 -16.93 -8.40 1.87
C SER A 45 -16.68 -9.37 0.74
N SER A 46 -15.45 -9.54 0.24
CA SER A 46 -15.14 -10.58 -0.77
C SER A 46 -15.38 -11.98 -0.25
N ALA A 47 -15.23 -12.19 1.06
CA ALA A 47 -15.68 -13.40 1.74
C ALA A 47 -17.21 -13.62 1.63
N ASN A 48 -18.00 -12.54 1.50
CA ASN A 48 -19.46 -12.64 1.48
C ASN A 48 -20.03 -13.13 0.15
N GLU A 49 -19.40 -12.83 -0.99
CA GLU A 49 -20.01 -13.03 -2.31
C GLU A 49 -19.32 -14.09 -3.16
N SER A 50 -17.99 -14.19 -3.15
CA SER A 50 -17.26 -15.15 -4.00
C SER A 50 -16.93 -16.48 -3.34
N GLY A 51 -17.00 -16.57 -2.00
CA GLY A 51 -16.62 -17.77 -1.25
C GLY A 51 -15.11 -18.06 -1.28
N PHE A 52 -14.28 -17.17 -1.82
CA PHE A 52 -12.83 -17.35 -1.96
C PHE A 52 -12.07 -16.21 -1.31
N LEU A 53 -11.07 -16.56 -0.51
CA LEU A 53 -10.11 -15.63 0.05
C LEU A 53 -8.95 -15.48 -0.96
N ASN A 54 -8.77 -14.28 -1.49
CA ASN A 54 -7.65 -14.02 -2.40
C ASN A 54 -6.40 -13.62 -1.58
N GLU A 55 -5.28 -14.33 -1.75
CA GLU A 55 -4.04 -14.04 -1.03
C GLU A 55 -3.50 -12.62 -1.28
N ASN A 56 -3.78 -12.05 -2.46
CA ASN A 56 -3.34 -10.71 -2.85
C ASN A 56 -4.13 -9.60 -2.15
N THR A 57 -5.30 -9.91 -1.59
CA THR A 57 -6.10 -8.97 -0.80
C THR A 57 -5.76 -8.99 0.69
N ILE A 58 -4.90 -9.92 1.13
CA ILE A 58 -4.47 -10.01 2.53
C ILE A 58 -3.09 -9.38 2.66
N ILE A 59 -3.08 -8.11 3.06
CA ILE A 59 -1.87 -7.32 3.25
C ILE A 59 -1.63 -7.22 4.76
N VAL A 60 -0.60 -7.91 5.25
CA VAL A 60 -0.35 -8.07 6.70
C VAL A 60 -0.12 -6.73 7.39
N GLU A 61 0.65 -5.85 6.76
CA GLU A 61 0.92 -4.49 7.24
C GLU A 61 -0.34 -3.64 7.36
N ASP A 62 -1.34 -3.82 6.48
CA ASP A 62 -2.62 -3.13 6.56
C ASP A 62 -3.41 -3.54 7.82
N PHE A 63 -3.43 -4.82 8.11
CA PHE A 63 -4.08 -5.31 9.32
C PHE A 63 -3.38 -4.81 10.59
N MET A 64 -2.04 -4.77 10.60
CA MET A 64 -1.27 -4.23 11.73
C MET A 64 -1.55 -2.74 11.94
N ASN A 65 -1.62 -1.96 10.85
CA ASN A 65 -1.78 -0.51 10.88
C ASN A 65 -3.24 -0.03 10.72
N TYR A 66 -4.23 -0.93 10.88
CA TYR A 66 -5.64 -0.60 10.75
C TYR A 66 -6.14 0.37 11.84
N HIS A 67 -5.64 0.22 13.05
CA HIS A 67 -5.97 1.08 14.18
C HIS A 67 -4.87 2.12 14.40
N LYS A 68 -5.23 3.22 15.04
CA LYS A 68 -4.28 4.26 15.41
C LYS A 68 -3.41 3.79 16.58
N HIS A 69 -2.10 3.74 16.37
CA HIS A 69 -1.15 3.32 17.41
C HIS A 69 -0.93 4.38 18.49
N GLN A 70 -0.62 3.92 19.71
CA GLN A 70 -0.31 4.79 20.85
C GLN A 70 1.14 5.30 20.80
N ILE A 71 1.55 5.81 19.65
CA ILE A 71 2.86 6.43 19.46
C ILE A 71 2.77 7.90 19.84
N LYS A 72 3.79 8.39 20.54
CA LYS A 72 3.85 9.80 20.95
C LYS A 72 3.89 10.73 19.74
N ILE A 73 2.79 11.45 19.53
CA ILE A 73 2.68 12.41 18.44
C ILE A 73 3.67 13.56 18.64
N PRO A 74 4.45 13.93 17.64
CA PRO A 74 5.46 14.98 17.74
C PRO A 74 4.81 16.35 17.96
N LYS A 75 5.39 17.14 18.89
CA LYS A 75 4.91 18.51 19.18
C LYS A 75 5.70 19.59 18.45
N LYS A 76 7.00 19.36 18.21
CA LYS A 76 7.93 20.32 17.60
C LYS A 76 8.36 19.90 16.19
N ASN A 77 8.51 18.63 15.97
CA ASN A 77 8.87 18.05 14.67
C ASN A 77 7.59 17.57 13.98
N GLU A 78 7.62 17.46 12.69
CA GLU A 78 6.49 16.97 11.92
C GLU A 78 6.34 15.45 11.98
N VAL A 79 7.44 14.75 12.24
CA VAL A 79 7.54 13.28 12.32
C VAL A 79 8.32 12.87 13.57
N ALA A 80 7.95 11.76 14.17
CA ALA A 80 8.64 11.11 15.28
C ALA A 80 8.82 9.61 14.99
N LEU A 81 9.92 9.05 15.50
CA LEU A 81 10.18 7.61 15.55
C LEU A 81 10.24 7.15 17.01
N SER A 82 9.67 5.98 17.28
CA SER A 82 9.88 5.23 18.54
C SER A 82 10.53 3.89 18.25
N ILE A 83 11.21 3.35 19.27
CA ILE A 83 11.77 1.99 19.28
C ILE A 83 11.25 1.34 20.54
N ASP A 84 10.48 0.24 20.38
CA ASP A 84 9.91 -0.53 21.46
C ASP A 84 10.25 -2.01 21.26
N TYR A 85 10.51 -2.73 22.36
CA TYR A 85 10.82 -4.16 22.31
C TYR A 85 10.23 -4.89 23.51
N ASP A 86 10.07 -6.20 23.39
CA ASP A 86 9.53 -7.07 24.43
C ASP A 86 10.20 -8.44 24.38
N ASN A 87 10.79 -8.86 25.51
CA ASN A 87 11.52 -10.10 25.66
C ASN A 87 10.61 -11.29 26.06
N THR A 88 9.37 -11.01 26.47
CA THR A 88 8.50 -12.00 27.13
C THR A 88 7.50 -12.64 26.17
N ILE A 89 7.10 -11.94 25.11
CA ILE A 89 5.99 -12.35 24.23
C ILE A 89 6.32 -13.63 23.45
N LEU A 90 7.56 -13.82 23.04
CA LEU A 90 7.98 -14.98 22.23
C LEU A 90 8.27 -16.24 23.06
N ASN A 91 8.36 -16.14 24.40
CA ASN A 91 8.76 -17.20 25.30
C ASN A 91 10.07 -17.89 24.83
N SER A 92 11.08 -17.10 24.50
CA SER A 92 12.39 -17.56 24.00
C SER A 92 13.49 -16.71 24.61
N ASP A 93 14.55 -17.35 25.06
CA ASP A 93 15.71 -16.65 25.63
C ASP A 93 16.54 -15.96 24.54
N ASP A 94 16.51 -16.51 23.31
CA ASP A 94 17.31 -16.03 22.18
C ASP A 94 16.58 -15.06 21.24
N ASN A 95 15.26 -14.90 21.39
CA ASN A 95 14.47 -14.05 20.50
C ASN A 95 13.60 -13.07 21.25
N PHE A 96 13.48 -11.87 20.72
CA PHE A 96 12.58 -10.83 21.23
C PHE A 96 11.81 -10.15 20.10
N LEU A 97 10.72 -9.46 20.45
CA LEU A 97 9.99 -8.62 19.51
C LEU A 97 10.56 -7.21 19.52
N LEU A 98 10.78 -6.67 18.33
CA LEU A 98 11.16 -5.27 18.11
C LEU A 98 10.10 -4.59 17.26
N GLN A 99 9.68 -3.40 17.68
CA GLN A 99 8.76 -2.53 16.96
C GLN A 99 9.38 -1.17 16.75
N ILE A 100 9.41 -0.70 15.51
CA ILE A 100 9.68 0.69 15.19
C ILE A 100 8.32 1.36 14.94
N GLY A 101 8.06 2.44 15.66
CA GLY A 101 6.86 3.25 15.49
C GLY A 101 7.19 4.54 14.76
N LEU A 102 6.31 4.94 13.84
CA LEU A 102 6.34 6.22 13.14
C LEU A 102 5.05 6.97 13.46
N ALA A 103 5.15 8.23 13.84
CA ALA A 103 4.01 9.11 14.02
C ALA A 103 4.26 10.46 13.35
N THR A 104 3.23 11.02 12.73
CA THR A 104 3.24 12.36 12.16
C THR A 104 2.36 13.29 12.99
N GLN A 105 2.60 14.60 12.89
CA GLN A 105 1.80 15.57 13.63
C GLN A 105 0.32 15.55 13.18
N ASN A 106 -0.59 15.91 14.09
CA ASN A 106 -2.03 15.98 13.78
C ASN A 106 -2.38 17.21 12.93
N LEU A 107 -3.46 17.12 12.18
CA LEU A 107 -4.04 18.20 11.38
C LEU A 107 -4.27 19.50 12.16
N SER A 108 -4.70 19.40 13.42
CA SER A 108 -4.94 20.55 14.31
C SER A 108 -3.72 21.44 14.54
N ASN A 109 -2.52 20.95 14.29
CA ASN A 109 -1.27 21.67 14.46
C ASN A 109 -0.76 22.32 13.16
N ARG A 110 -1.47 22.18 12.04
CA ARG A 110 -1.03 22.66 10.74
C ARG A 110 -1.82 23.91 10.30
N GLN A 111 -1.13 25.03 10.19
CA GLN A 111 -1.73 26.33 9.86
C GLN A 111 -2.00 26.52 8.36
N ASN A 112 -1.26 25.85 7.46
CA ASN A 112 -1.38 26.01 6.01
C ASN A 112 -1.43 24.63 5.33
N SER A 113 -2.49 24.38 4.55
CA SER A 113 -2.54 23.23 3.64
C SER A 113 -1.83 23.55 2.32
N ASN A 114 -1.25 22.54 1.68
CA ASN A 114 -0.66 22.68 0.34
C ASN A 114 -1.73 23.04 -0.70
N LYS A 115 -1.35 23.70 -1.79
CA LYS A 115 -2.19 23.77 -2.97
C LYS A 115 -2.22 22.43 -3.68
N VAL A 116 -3.33 22.09 -4.27
CA VAL A 116 -3.57 20.79 -4.90
C VAL A 116 -3.67 20.95 -6.42
N ASN A 117 -3.06 20.01 -7.14
CA ASN A 117 -3.26 19.80 -8.56
C ASN A 117 -3.69 18.34 -8.77
N VAL A 118 -4.99 18.11 -8.85
CA VAL A 118 -5.56 16.75 -8.92
C VAL A 118 -6.14 16.46 -10.29
N SER A 119 -5.81 15.28 -10.82
CA SER A 119 -6.44 14.71 -12.01
C SER A 119 -7.28 13.51 -11.63
N LEU A 120 -8.60 13.64 -11.74
CA LEU A 120 -9.55 12.56 -11.50
C LEU A 120 -9.70 11.73 -12.78
N VAL A 121 -9.33 10.46 -12.73
CA VAL A 121 -9.38 9.51 -13.85
C VAL A 121 -10.43 8.45 -13.52
N ILE A 122 -11.57 8.51 -14.22
CA ILE A 122 -12.77 7.80 -13.85
C ILE A 122 -13.09 6.75 -14.91
N ASP A 123 -13.10 5.50 -14.48
CA ASP A 123 -13.62 4.39 -15.29
C ASP A 123 -15.12 4.63 -15.56
N ASN A 124 -15.46 4.68 -16.82
CA ASN A 124 -16.85 4.71 -17.25
C ASN A 124 -17.22 3.48 -18.10
N SER A 125 -16.46 2.38 -17.98
CA SER A 125 -16.78 1.14 -18.67
C SER A 125 -18.17 0.61 -18.32
N GLY A 126 -18.67 -0.34 -19.12
CA GLY A 126 -20.02 -0.90 -18.94
C GLY A 126 -20.26 -1.52 -17.56
N SER A 127 -19.22 -2.05 -16.90
CA SER A 127 -19.28 -2.63 -15.55
C SER A 127 -19.58 -1.60 -14.46
N MET A 128 -19.26 -0.31 -14.69
CA MET A 128 -19.61 0.79 -13.80
C MET A 128 -21.11 1.12 -13.77
N GLY A 129 -21.91 0.47 -14.61
CA GLY A 129 -23.37 0.54 -14.57
C GLY A 129 -23.97 0.01 -13.26
N GLY A 130 -25.32 -0.10 -13.22
CA GLY A 130 -26.02 -0.66 -12.05
C GLY A 130 -25.94 0.21 -10.78
N GLY A 131 -25.62 1.49 -10.90
CA GLY A 131 -25.58 2.45 -9.78
C GLY A 131 -24.19 2.68 -9.18
N LYS A 132 -23.15 1.94 -9.56
CA LYS A 132 -21.78 2.18 -9.07
C LYS A 132 -21.26 3.56 -9.45
N LEU A 133 -21.36 3.93 -10.73
CA LEU A 133 -20.94 5.23 -11.23
C LEU A 133 -21.70 6.39 -10.56
N GLU A 134 -22.99 6.20 -10.28
CA GLU A 134 -23.79 7.24 -9.58
C GLU A 134 -23.30 7.46 -8.14
N LYS A 135 -22.89 6.40 -7.43
CA LYS A 135 -22.30 6.53 -6.08
C LYS A 135 -20.94 7.26 -6.16
N VAL A 136 -20.12 6.89 -7.14
CA VAL A 136 -18.85 7.59 -7.42
C VAL A 136 -19.07 9.07 -7.71
N LYS A 137 -20.03 9.44 -8.57
CA LYS A 137 -20.38 10.82 -8.87
C LYS A 137 -20.77 11.61 -7.62
N LYS A 138 -21.57 11.03 -6.72
CA LYS A 138 -21.93 11.66 -5.45
C LYS A 138 -20.69 11.95 -4.59
N ALA A 139 -19.78 10.99 -4.46
CA ALA A 139 -18.55 11.17 -3.70
C ALA A 139 -17.62 12.21 -4.34
N LEU A 140 -17.49 12.22 -5.67
CA LEU A 140 -16.75 13.24 -6.40
C LEU A 140 -17.31 14.65 -6.16
N LYS A 141 -18.62 14.83 -6.12
CA LYS A 141 -19.24 16.13 -5.82
C LYS A 141 -18.94 16.60 -4.40
N VAL A 142 -18.84 15.70 -3.44
CA VAL A 142 -18.39 16.05 -2.09
C VAL A 142 -16.91 16.43 -2.11
N PHE A 143 -16.08 15.63 -2.74
CA PHE A 143 -14.63 15.87 -2.87
C PHE A 143 -14.31 17.23 -3.48
N VAL A 144 -14.92 17.58 -4.61
CA VAL A 144 -14.63 18.85 -5.32
C VAL A 144 -15.07 20.08 -4.55
N LYS A 145 -16.07 19.98 -3.66
CA LYS A 145 -16.52 21.10 -2.80
C LYS A 145 -15.54 21.48 -1.70
N GLU A 146 -14.68 20.53 -1.32
CA GLU A 146 -13.64 20.75 -0.30
C GLU A 146 -12.37 21.37 -0.88
N LEU A 147 -12.22 21.41 -2.23
CA LEU A 147 -11.10 22.04 -2.90
C LEU A 147 -11.17 23.57 -2.82
N LYS A 148 -10.01 24.21 -2.69
CA LYS A 148 -9.90 25.67 -2.58
C LYS A 148 -9.96 26.35 -3.95
N PRO A 149 -10.31 27.64 -4.01
CA PRO A 149 -10.43 28.39 -5.27
C PRO A 149 -9.17 28.35 -6.16
N GLU A 150 -7.99 28.28 -5.57
CA GLU A 150 -6.70 28.24 -6.29
C GLU A 150 -6.19 26.82 -6.58
N ASP A 151 -6.86 25.78 -6.08
CA ASP A 151 -6.54 24.39 -6.42
C ASP A 151 -6.90 24.13 -7.90
N LEU A 152 -6.17 23.17 -8.49
CA LEU A 152 -6.34 22.75 -9.87
C LEU A 152 -7.03 21.39 -9.92
N ILE A 153 -7.97 21.26 -10.82
CA ILE A 153 -8.67 20.01 -11.09
C ILE A 153 -8.73 19.73 -12.59
N SER A 154 -8.55 18.46 -12.96
CA SER A 154 -8.92 17.91 -14.26
C SER A 154 -9.75 16.66 -14.10
N ILE A 155 -10.61 16.36 -15.07
CA ILE A 155 -11.44 15.15 -15.09
C ILE A 155 -11.27 14.47 -16.43
N VAL A 156 -10.82 13.21 -16.34
CA VAL A 156 -10.70 12.28 -17.47
C VAL A 156 -11.68 11.15 -17.23
N LYS A 157 -12.41 10.74 -18.25
CA LYS A 157 -13.14 9.47 -18.24
C LYS A 157 -12.48 8.49 -19.20
N PHE A 158 -12.57 7.19 -18.91
CA PHE A 158 -12.03 6.18 -19.82
C PHE A 158 -12.92 4.93 -19.88
N ASP A 159 -13.03 4.43 -21.11
CA ASP A 159 -13.58 3.14 -21.47
C ASP A 159 -12.57 2.41 -22.40
N ASP A 160 -12.87 2.19 -23.67
CA ASP A 160 -11.92 1.74 -24.69
C ASP A 160 -10.80 2.77 -24.94
N THR A 161 -11.12 4.04 -24.76
CA THR A 161 -10.23 5.19 -24.93
C THR A 161 -10.43 6.20 -23.80
N ALA A 162 -9.38 6.99 -23.53
CA ALA A 162 -9.51 8.08 -22.59
C ALA A 162 -10.05 9.34 -23.29
N ASN A 163 -10.92 10.05 -22.57
CA ASN A 163 -11.53 11.30 -23.05
C ASN A 163 -11.43 12.37 -21.96
N LEU A 164 -10.97 13.55 -22.34
CA LEU A 164 -10.86 14.69 -21.45
C LEU A 164 -12.24 15.34 -21.27
N VAL A 165 -12.79 15.24 -20.06
CA VAL A 165 -14.09 15.85 -19.69
C VAL A 165 -13.89 17.28 -19.20
N LEU A 166 -12.86 17.51 -18.39
CA LEU A 166 -12.44 18.81 -17.90
C LEU A 166 -10.92 18.94 -17.98
N LYS A 167 -10.42 19.90 -18.74
CA LYS A 167 -8.99 20.24 -18.74
C LYS A 167 -8.55 20.81 -17.39
N SER A 168 -7.26 20.68 -17.06
CA SER A 168 -6.72 21.25 -15.82
C SER A 168 -7.05 22.73 -15.72
N SER A 169 -7.84 23.09 -14.71
CA SER A 169 -8.41 24.42 -14.48
C SER A 169 -8.47 24.72 -12.98
N LYS A 170 -8.41 25.99 -12.61
CA LYS A 170 -8.61 26.41 -11.22
C LYS A 170 -10.07 26.23 -10.81
N ILE A 171 -10.28 25.76 -9.57
CA ILE A 171 -11.63 25.56 -9.02
C ILE A 171 -12.49 26.81 -9.18
N LYS A 172 -11.98 27.99 -8.89
CA LYS A 172 -12.72 29.24 -9.03
C LYS A 172 -13.29 29.52 -10.44
N GLU A 173 -12.65 28.91 -11.46
CA GLU A 173 -13.05 29.09 -12.86
C GLU A 173 -14.17 28.15 -13.29
N VAL A 174 -14.27 26.98 -12.61
CA VAL A 174 -15.14 25.87 -13.03
C VAL A 174 -16.19 25.47 -12.02
N ALA A 175 -16.14 25.98 -10.78
CA ALA A 175 -17.01 25.58 -9.67
C ALA A 175 -18.50 25.57 -10.03
N GLY A 176 -18.96 26.55 -10.79
CA GLY A 176 -20.37 26.64 -11.19
C GLY A 176 -20.85 25.53 -12.13
N ASN A 177 -19.94 24.83 -12.81
CA ASN A 177 -20.26 23.82 -13.81
C ASN A 177 -19.80 22.39 -13.40
N LEU A 178 -19.06 22.23 -12.29
CA LEU A 178 -18.49 20.96 -11.91
C LEU A 178 -19.53 19.85 -11.71
N ASP A 179 -20.65 20.15 -11.07
CA ASP A 179 -21.73 19.20 -10.87
C ASP A 179 -22.30 18.71 -12.21
N ALA A 180 -22.52 19.60 -13.18
CA ALA A 180 -23.00 19.24 -14.52
C ALA A 180 -21.95 18.44 -15.31
N ILE A 181 -20.67 18.77 -15.17
CA ILE A 181 -19.57 18.05 -15.80
C ILE A 181 -19.51 16.60 -15.26
N ILE A 182 -19.58 16.41 -13.94
CA ILE A 182 -19.58 15.09 -13.31
C ILE A 182 -20.80 14.28 -13.74
N GLU A 183 -21.99 14.91 -13.82
CA GLU A 183 -23.21 14.24 -14.28
C GLU A 183 -23.16 13.80 -15.74
N SER A 184 -22.36 14.44 -16.58
CA SER A 184 -22.22 14.07 -18.00
C SER A 184 -21.48 12.78 -18.26
N ILE A 185 -20.95 12.11 -17.25
CA ILE A 185 -20.23 10.83 -17.37
C ILE A 185 -21.24 9.68 -17.32
N TYR A 186 -21.28 8.86 -18.38
CA TYR A 186 -22.18 7.71 -18.49
C TYR A 186 -21.40 6.43 -18.80
N PRO A 187 -21.89 5.25 -18.36
CA PRO A 187 -21.22 3.98 -18.63
C PRO A 187 -21.21 3.66 -20.14
N SER A 188 -20.05 3.17 -20.64
CA SER A 188 -19.89 2.71 -22.03
C SER A 188 -18.59 1.89 -22.19
N GLY A 189 -18.52 1.06 -23.22
CA GLY A 189 -17.28 0.41 -23.66
C GLY A 189 -16.66 -0.60 -22.71
N SER A 190 -15.37 -0.88 -22.92
CA SER A 190 -14.49 -1.76 -22.14
C SER A 190 -13.58 -0.97 -21.19
N THR A 191 -12.48 -1.55 -20.70
CA THR A 191 -11.65 -0.94 -19.64
C THR A 191 -10.19 -0.81 -20.10
N ASN A 192 -9.76 0.41 -20.47
CA ASN A 192 -8.39 0.75 -20.86
C ASN A 192 -7.74 1.62 -19.79
N ILE A 193 -7.30 1.00 -18.69
CA ILE A 193 -6.67 1.69 -17.56
C ILE A 193 -5.46 2.50 -18.00
N HIS A 194 -4.63 1.94 -18.90
CA HIS A 194 -3.43 2.63 -19.39
C HIS A 194 -3.77 3.96 -20.05
N SER A 195 -4.75 3.99 -20.95
CA SER A 195 -5.15 5.22 -21.64
C SER A 195 -5.64 6.29 -20.67
N GLY A 196 -6.51 5.89 -19.70
CA GLY A 196 -6.99 6.78 -18.65
C GLY A 196 -5.86 7.37 -17.82
N MET A 197 -4.98 6.51 -17.31
CA MET A 197 -3.84 6.88 -16.48
C MET A 197 -2.90 7.87 -17.21
N MET A 198 -2.56 7.60 -18.48
CA MET A 198 -1.66 8.47 -19.26
C MET A 198 -2.27 9.84 -19.54
N MET A 199 -3.56 9.91 -19.83
CA MET A 199 -4.25 11.20 -20.01
C MET A 199 -4.31 11.97 -18.68
N GLY A 200 -4.59 11.30 -17.56
CA GLY A 200 -4.58 11.90 -16.23
C GLY A 200 -3.23 12.48 -15.86
N TYR A 201 -2.15 11.76 -16.09
CA TYR A 201 -0.79 12.25 -15.88
C TYR A 201 -0.46 13.44 -16.79
N SER A 202 -0.88 13.38 -18.05
CA SER A 202 -0.69 14.50 -18.99
C SER A 202 -1.37 15.79 -18.51
N GLU A 203 -2.57 15.68 -17.93
CA GLU A 203 -3.28 16.85 -17.37
C GLU A 203 -2.57 17.36 -16.09
N ALA A 204 -2.19 16.47 -15.18
CA ALA A 204 -1.49 16.87 -13.97
C ALA A 204 -0.11 17.50 -14.26
N GLN A 205 0.60 17.03 -15.30
CA GLN A 205 1.91 17.54 -15.70
C GLN A 205 1.88 19.00 -16.16
N LYS A 206 0.77 19.49 -16.71
CA LYS A 206 0.65 20.87 -17.24
C LYS A 206 0.93 21.94 -16.19
N HIS A 207 0.61 21.64 -14.94
CA HIS A 207 0.75 22.57 -13.81
C HIS A 207 1.55 21.95 -12.65
N ASN A 208 2.40 20.94 -12.94
CA ASN A 208 3.23 20.33 -11.93
C ASN A 208 4.40 21.24 -11.59
N THR A 209 4.20 22.09 -10.59
CA THR A 209 5.20 23.03 -10.05
C THR A 209 5.34 22.82 -8.55
N LYS A 210 6.38 23.41 -7.96
CA LYS A 210 6.67 23.30 -6.51
C LYS A 210 5.55 23.85 -5.61
N ASP A 211 4.69 24.71 -6.15
CA ASP A 211 3.57 25.30 -5.40
C ASP A 211 2.41 24.34 -5.22
N TYR A 212 2.38 23.24 -5.98
CA TYR A 212 1.29 22.29 -5.99
C TYR A 212 1.73 20.89 -5.57
N ASN A 213 0.89 20.24 -4.79
CA ASN A 213 0.95 18.80 -4.60
C ASN A 213 0.15 18.15 -5.73
N SER A 214 0.87 17.53 -6.68
CA SER A 214 0.28 16.96 -7.90
C SER A 214 -0.02 15.47 -7.74
N LYS A 215 -1.26 15.08 -8.04
CA LYS A 215 -1.68 13.68 -7.93
C LYS A 215 -2.73 13.31 -8.97
N VAL A 216 -2.65 12.07 -9.45
CA VAL A 216 -3.70 11.39 -10.21
C VAL A 216 -4.49 10.49 -9.24
N ILE A 217 -5.81 10.49 -9.33
CA ILE A 217 -6.69 9.57 -8.62
C ILE A 217 -7.40 8.71 -9.67
N LEU A 218 -7.00 7.44 -9.76
CA LEU A 218 -7.54 6.47 -10.70
C LEU A 218 -8.64 5.65 -10.04
N LEU A 219 -9.86 5.73 -10.58
CA LEU A 219 -11.02 4.96 -10.13
C LEU A 219 -11.42 3.94 -11.19
N THR A 220 -11.57 2.68 -10.78
CA THR A 220 -12.03 1.59 -11.67
C THR A 220 -12.76 0.51 -10.89
N ASP A 221 -13.67 -0.21 -11.56
CA ASP A 221 -14.32 -1.39 -11.03
C ASP A 221 -13.97 -2.67 -11.82
N GLY A 222 -13.02 -2.58 -12.74
CA GLY A 222 -12.69 -3.67 -13.65
C GLY A 222 -11.20 -4.00 -13.75
N MET A 223 -10.94 -5.08 -14.48
CA MET A 223 -9.62 -5.45 -14.94
C MET A 223 -9.37 -4.79 -16.30
N THR A 224 -8.15 -4.31 -16.54
CA THR A 224 -7.79 -3.81 -17.87
C THR A 224 -7.94 -4.92 -18.91
N ASN A 225 -8.75 -4.69 -19.94
CA ASN A 225 -9.07 -5.65 -20.99
C ASN A 225 -8.93 -5.04 -22.39
N SER A 226 -8.46 -3.82 -22.50
CA SER A 226 -8.26 -3.06 -23.73
C SER A 226 -6.98 -2.25 -23.68
N GLY A 227 -6.40 -1.94 -24.83
CA GLY A 227 -5.17 -1.15 -24.95
C GLY A 227 -3.92 -1.87 -24.46
N ILE A 228 -3.02 -1.15 -23.78
CA ILE A 228 -1.83 -1.73 -23.15
C ILE A 228 -2.24 -2.37 -21.83
N THR A 229 -2.14 -3.68 -21.77
CA THR A 229 -2.50 -4.49 -20.60
C THR A 229 -1.28 -5.10 -19.90
N ASP A 230 -0.07 -4.91 -20.46
CA ASP A 230 1.18 -5.38 -19.86
C ASP A 230 1.47 -4.65 -18.53
N PRO A 231 1.45 -5.34 -17.39
CA PRO A 231 1.63 -4.71 -16.09
C PRO A 231 2.96 -3.97 -15.95
N GLU A 232 4.06 -4.53 -16.48
CA GLU A 232 5.38 -3.93 -16.30
C GLU A 232 5.51 -2.59 -17.05
N THR A 233 4.89 -2.49 -18.22
CA THR A 233 4.81 -1.23 -18.98
C THR A 233 4.03 -0.17 -18.20
N ILE A 234 2.86 -0.54 -17.65
CA ILE A 234 2.00 0.36 -16.86
C ILE A 234 2.75 0.86 -15.61
N LEU A 235 3.40 -0.05 -14.89
CA LEU A 235 4.13 0.26 -13.66
C LEU A 235 5.35 1.14 -13.91
N LYS A 236 6.10 0.89 -14.98
CA LYS A 236 7.23 1.73 -15.38
C LYS A 236 6.79 3.18 -15.58
N GLN A 237 5.67 3.39 -16.26
CA GLN A 237 5.14 4.73 -16.51
C GLN A 237 4.67 5.40 -15.22
N SER A 238 4.00 4.66 -14.32
CA SER A 238 3.64 5.17 -13.01
C SER A 238 4.86 5.70 -12.24
N LYS A 239 5.95 4.92 -12.24
CA LYS A 239 7.21 5.33 -11.63
C LYS A 239 7.83 6.54 -12.30
N GLU A 240 7.85 6.61 -13.63
CA GLU A 240 8.42 7.74 -14.38
C GLU A 240 7.71 9.07 -14.05
N PHE A 241 6.40 9.07 -13.88
CA PHE A 241 5.66 10.27 -13.47
C PHE A 241 5.87 10.61 -12.00
N ASN A 242 5.99 9.60 -11.13
CA ASN A 242 6.36 9.84 -9.74
C ASN A 242 7.76 10.45 -9.60
N ASP A 243 8.72 10.00 -10.39
CA ASP A 243 10.08 10.59 -10.42
C ASP A 243 10.04 12.08 -10.81
N ARG A 244 8.99 12.53 -11.53
CA ARG A 244 8.71 13.94 -11.84
C ARG A 244 7.86 14.65 -10.79
N GLY A 245 7.51 13.99 -9.69
CA GLY A 245 6.76 14.55 -8.57
C GLY A 245 5.23 14.49 -8.70
N ILE A 246 4.68 13.62 -9.58
CA ILE A 246 3.26 13.38 -9.71
C ILE A 246 2.95 12.00 -9.14
N ASP A 247 2.22 11.98 -8.02
CA ASP A 247 1.80 10.74 -7.39
C ASP A 247 0.53 10.18 -8.05
N ILE A 248 0.23 8.88 -7.84
CA ILE A 248 -1.04 8.28 -8.25
C ILE A 248 -1.62 7.43 -7.14
N SER A 249 -2.87 7.69 -6.78
CA SER A 249 -3.67 6.79 -5.94
C SER A 249 -4.64 6.00 -6.80
N THR A 250 -4.94 4.78 -6.37
CA THR A 250 -5.91 3.91 -7.03
C THR A 250 -7.08 3.60 -6.12
N ILE A 251 -8.30 3.68 -6.63
CA ILE A 251 -9.53 3.36 -5.93
C ILE A 251 -10.27 2.29 -6.74
N GLY A 252 -10.19 1.05 -6.28
CA GLY A 252 -10.91 -0.08 -6.86
C GLY A 252 -12.29 -0.22 -6.23
N VAL A 253 -13.37 -0.23 -7.03
CA VAL A 253 -14.77 -0.31 -6.58
C VAL A 253 -15.35 -1.66 -6.92
N GLY A 254 -15.80 -2.43 -5.91
CA GLY A 254 -16.38 -3.75 -6.10
C GLY A 254 -15.34 -4.88 -6.06
N GLN A 255 -15.61 -6.00 -6.74
CA GLN A 255 -14.87 -7.24 -6.50
C GLN A 255 -14.14 -7.83 -7.72
N GLN A 256 -14.50 -7.41 -8.92
CA GLN A 256 -13.92 -7.93 -10.17
C GLN A 256 -12.74 -7.07 -10.61
N LEU A 257 -11.74 -6.94 -9.77
CA LEU A 257 -10.59 -6.06 -9.92
C LEU A 257 -9.28 -6.83 -10.09
N ASP A 258 -8.35 -6.27 -10.81
CA ASP A 258 -6.95 -6.65 -10.71
C ASP A 258 -6.31 -5.96 -9.49
N PHE A 259 -6.50 -6.57 -8.32
CA PHE A 259 -6.01 -6.06 -7.04
C PHE A 259 -4.49 -5.88 -7.03
N ASP A 260 -3.75 -6.79 -7.66
CA ASP A 260 -2.28 -6.70 -7.68
C ASP A 260 -1.81 -5.54 -8.56
N LEU A 261 -2.38 -5.39 -9.74
CA LEU A 261 -2.02 -4.29 -10.64
C LEU A 261 -2.31 -2.92 -10.02
N LEU A 262 -3.52 -2.72 -9.47
CA LEU A 262 -3.91 -1.43 -8.87
C LEU A 262 -3.02 -1.08 -7.68
N ARG A 263 -2.76 -2.05 -6.80
CA ARG A 263 -1.84 -1.85 -5.69
C ARG A 263 -0.43 -1.49 -6.17
N ARG A 264 0.09 -2.19 -7.17
CA ARG A 264 1.42 -1.92 -7.72
C ARG A 264 1.50 -0.56 -8.41
N ILE A 265 0.44 -0.13 -9.13
CA ILE A 265 0.36 1.22 -9.71
C ILE A 265 0.51 2.28 -8.62
N ALA A 266 -0.28 2.20 -7.55
CA ALA A 266 -0.21 3.13 -6.43
C ALA A 266 1.16 3.08 -5.74
N THR A 267 1.68 1.88 -5.49
CA THR A 267 3.00 1.65 -4.87
C THR A 267 4.13 2.31 -5.67
N TYR A 268 4.23 2.05 -6.97
CA TYR A 268 5.26 2.65 -7.82
C TYR A 268 5.04 4.16 -8.03
N GLY A 269 3.80 4.60 -7.95
CA GLY A 269 3.40 6.01 -8.03
C GLY A 269 3.32 6.72 -6.69
N ARG A 270 3.72 6.07 -5.57
CA ARG A 270 3.78 6.62 -4.19
C ARG A 270 2.48 7.27 -3.70
N GLY A 271 1.35 6.80 -4.20
CA GLY A 271 0.04 7.15 -3.72
C GLY A 271 -0.58 6.02 -2.91
N SER A 272 -1.80 6.25 -2.45
CA SER A 272 -2.56 5.29 -1.67
C SER A 272 -3.36 4.35 -2.56
N ASN A 273 -3.60 3.15 -2.07
CA ASN A 273 -4.41 2.17 -2.76
C ASN A 273 -5.62 1.80 -1.89
N TYR A 274 -6.81 1.96 -2.44
CA TYR A 274 -8.06 1.68 -1.77
C TYR A 274 -8.84 0.62 -2.53
N PHE A 275 -9.35 -0.37 -1.80
CA PHE A 275 -10.33 -1.32 -2.30
C PHE A 275 -11.60 -1.17 -1.48
N ILE A 276 -12.64 -0.70 -2.11
CA ILE A 276 -13.91 -0.43 -1.46
C ILE A 276 -15.01 -1.28 -2.07
N GLY A 277 -15.95 -1.69 -1.23
CA GLY A 277 -17.21 -2.24 -1.69
C GLY A 277 -18.00 -1.17 -2.46
N ASP A 278 -19.16 -1.52 -2.94
CA ASP A 278 -20.05 -0.58 -3.62
C ASP A 278 -20.98 0.19 -2.66
N ALA A 279 -20.69 0.17 -1.35
CA ALA A 279 -21.41 0.98 -0.37
C ALA A 279 -21.05 2.46 -0.50
N GLU A 280 -22.07 3.32 -0.49
CA GLU A 280 -21.87 4.77 -0.68
C GLU A 280 -21.04 5.43 0.42
N GLU A 281 -21.21 4.99 1.67
CA GLU A 281 -20.47 5.49 2.83
C GLU A 281 -18.97 5.19 2.72
N ASP A 282 -18.59 4.01 2.25
CA ASP A 282 -17.20 3.60 2.06
C ASP A 282 -16.53 4.43 0.97
N ILE A 283 -17.25 4.69 -0.13
CA ILE A 283 -16.77 5.52 -1.23
C ILE A 283 -16.53 6.96 -0.75
N GLN A 284 -17.49 7.56 -0.04
CA GLN A 284 -17.36 8.92 0.49
C GLN A 284 -16.21 9.06 1.47
N LYS A 285 -16.04 8.09 2.37
CA LYS A 285 -14.92 8.07 3.32
C LYS A 285 -13.58 8.03 2.59
N THR A 286 -13.42 7.16 1.60
CA THR A 286 -12.20 7.02 0.81
C THR A 286 -11.80 8.32 0.14
N PHE A 287 -12.76 9.01 -0.48
CA PHE A 287 -12.48 10.31 -1.11
C PHE A 287 -12.10 11.37 -0.10
N LYS A 288 -12.67 11.34 1.09
CA LYS A 288 -12.29 12.26 2.17
C LYS A 288 -10.87 11.99 2.65
N ASP A 289 -10.52 10.72 2.90
CA ASP A 289 -9.19 10.32 3.34
C ASP A 289 -8.13 10.69 2.28
N GLU A 290 -8.44 10.49 1.00
CA GLU A 290 -7.55 10.88 -0.12
C GLU A 290 -7.37 12.39 -0.22
N LEU A 291 -8.42 13.17 -0.01
CA LEU A 291 -8.32 14.64 0.02
C LEU A 291 -7.46 15.12 1.19
N GLU A 292 -7.61 14.54 2.37
CA GLU A 292 -6.79 14.85 3.53
C GLU A 292 -5.31 14.56 3.26
N SER A 293 -5.00 13.43 2.63
CA SER A 293 -3.64 13.07 2.17
C SER A 293 -3.06 14.11 1.21
N LEU A 294 -3.85 14.56 0.23
CA LEU A 294 -3.44 15.60 -0.71
C LEU A 294 -3.14 16.95 -0.05
N LEU A 295 -4.03 17.38 0.84
CA LEU A 295 -3.96 18.71 1.48
C LEU A 295 -2.88 18.81 2.53
N TYR A 296 -2.56 17.69 3.20
CA TYR A 296 -1.76 17.69 4.43
C TYR A 296 -0.56 16.75 4.37
N ASN A 297 0.01 16.58 3.20
CA ASN A 297 1.25 15.83 3.03
C ASN A 297 2.41 16.49 3.79
N ILE A 298 3.13 15.72 4.59
CA ILE A 298 4.28 16.16 5.39
C ILE A 298 5.58 16.00 4.61
N GLY A 299 5.73 14.90 3.89
CA GLY A 299 6.95 14.61 3.17
C GLY A 299 6.80 13.52 2.13
N LYS A 300 7.66 13.55 1.13
CA LYS A 300 7.68 12.63 0.00
C LYS A 300 8.88 11.69 0.08
N LYS A 301 8.76 10.54 -0.58
CA LYS A 301 9.82 9.52 -0.73
C LYS A 301 10.48 9.13 0.60
N PRO A 302 9.72 8.84 1.65
CA PRO A 302 10.30 8.46 2.92
C PRO A 302 11.00 7.10 2.83
N LYS A 303 12.18 7.03 3.46
CA LYS A 303 12.97 5.81 3.57
C LYS A 303 13.38 5.59 5.02
N LEU A 304 12.91 4.48 5.59
CA LEU A 304 13.24 4.05 6.94
C LEU A 304 14.45 3.13 6.89
N THR A 305 15.47 3.41 7.68
CA THR A 305 16.64 2.56 7.88
C THR A 305 16.65 2.09 9.34
N ILE A 306 16.79 0.79 9.55
CA ILE A 306 16.89 0.19 10.88
C ILE A 306 18.26 -0.48 10.98
N ASN A 307 19.00 -0.13 12.04
CA ASN A 307 20.31 -0.74 12.35
C ASN A 307 20.21 -1.47 13.69
N LEU A 308 20.60 -2.70 13.68
CA LEU A 308 20.77 -3.55 14.84
C LEU A 308 22.25 -3.62 15.21
N PRO A 309 22.61 -3.79 16.49
CA PRO A 309 23.98 -4.07 16.88
C PRO A 309 24.46 -5.43 16.36
N GLU A 310 25.78 -5.62 16.29
CA GLU A 310 26.38 -6.92 16.04
C GLU A 310 25.90 -7.92 17.10
N GLY A 311 25.64 -9.17 16.68
CA GLY A 311 25.00 -10.19 17.51
C GLY A 311 23.47 -10.21 17.44
N MET A 312 22.83 -9.24 16.80
CA MET A 312 21.39 -9.29 16.53
C MET A 312 21.09 -9.50 15.04
N LYS A 313 20.06 -10.31 14.76
CA LYS A 313 19.64 -10.62 13.38
C LYS A 313 18.12 -10.64 13.27
N ILE A 314 17.58 -10.03 12.21
CA ILE A 314 16.15 -10.10 11.91
C ILE A 314 15.81 -11.50 11.42
N LYS A 315 14.95 -12.19 12.16
CA LYS A 315 14.42 -13.52 11.84
C LYS A 315 13.17 -13.45 11.00
N THR A 316 12.26 -12.56 11.37
CA THR A 316 11.00 -12.32 10.68
C THR A 316 10.71 -10.83 10.65
N PHE A 317 10.38 -10.28 9.48
CA PHE A 317 9.86 -8.93 9.34
C PHE A 317 8.41 -9.04 8.85
N TYR A 318 7.47 -8.59 9.67
CA TYR A 318 6.04 -8.80 9.39
C TYR A 318 5.50 -7.82 8.36
N GLY A 319 4.85 -8.35 7.33
CA GLY A 319 4.12 -7.61 6.30
C GLY A 319 5.01 -6.96 5.24
N TYR A 320 6.06 -6.31 5.64
CA TYR A 320 6.95 -5.58 4.74
C TYR A 320 8.02 -6.48 4.11
N GLN A 321 8.54 -6.06 2.96
CA GLN A 321 9.71 -6.68 2.33
C GLN A 321 10.87 -5.68 2.34
N PRO A 322 11.71 -5.68 3.37
CA PRO A 322 12.81 -4.75 3.46
C PRO A 322 13.92 -5.12 2.46
N LYS A 323 14.67 -4.10 2.07
CA LYS A 323 15.95 -4.31 1.40
C LYS A 323 17.01 -4.56 2.48
N TYR A 324 17.60 -5.75 2.48
CA TYR A 324 18.73 -6.06 3.35
C TYR A 324 20.00 -5.42 2.79
N ILE A 325 20.60 -4.52 3.54
CA ILE A 325 21.89 -3.88 3.22
C ILE A 325 23.03 -4.72 3.80
N SER A 326 22.81 -5.25 5.00
CA SER A 326 23.67 -6.22 5.68
C SER A 326 22.82 -7.08 6.62
N ASP A 327 23.45 -8.00 7.37
CA ASP A 327 22.76 -8.80 8.39
C ASP A 327 22.17 -7.95 9.53
N HIS A 328 22.71 -6.74 9.72
CA HIS A 328 22.35 -5.81 10.80
C HIS A 328 21.63 -4.56 10.33
N GLN A 329 21.49 -4.33 9.02
CA GLN A 329 20.90 -3.12 8.47
C GLN A 329 19.88 -3.43 7.39
N ILE A 330 18.69 -2.87 7.55
CA ILE A 330 17.63 -2.93 6.55
C ILE A 330 17.13 -1.53 6.16
N GLU A 331 16.64 -1.42 4.95
CA GLU A 331 15.92 -0.26 4.44
C GLU A 331 14.51 -0.64 4.02
N VAL A 332 13.54 0.23 4.35
CA VAL A 332 12.15 0.13 3.91
C VAL A 332 11.77 1.44 3.22
N GLU A 333 11.41 1.37 1.95
CA GLU A 333 10.79 2.51 1.27
C GLU A 333 9.31 2.58 1.65
N LEU A 334 8.84 3.78 1.99
CA LEU A 334 7.48 4.01 2.45
C LEU A 334 6.72 4.87 1.43
N GLU A 335 5.40 4.86 1.55
CA GLU A 335 4.55 5.84 0.89
C GLU A 335 4.75 7.23 1.50
N ASN A 336 4.21 8.26 0.85
CA ASN A 336 4.32 9.61 1.35
C ASN A 336 3.76 9.76 2.77
N LEU A 337 4.34 10.69 3.53
CA LEU A 337 3.96 10.93 4.92
C LEU A 337 2.81 11.94 4.99
N ASP A 338 1.68 11.52 5.55
CA ASP A 338 0.51 12.37 5.73
C ASP A 338 0.33 12.80 7.19
N CYS A 339 -0.39 13.90 7.43
CA CYS A 339 -0.68 14.37 8.77
C CYS A 339 -1.55 13.37 9.56
N GLY A 340 -1.22 13.19 10.84
CA GLY A 340 -2.01 12.34 11.75
C GLY A 340 -1.81 10.85 11.56
N GLN A 341 -0.85 10.43 10.73
CA GLN A 341 -0.50 9.05 10.50
C GLN A 341 0.22 8.45 11.70
N THR A 342 -0.10 7.20 12.03
CA THR A 342 0.71 6.32 12.88
C THR A 342 0.93 5.01 12.14
N GLN A 343 2.17 4.51 12.16
CA GLN A 343 2.55 3.29 11.46
C GLN A 343 3.58 2.53 12.29
N ILE A 344 3.49 1.20 12.26
CA ILE A 344 4.46 0.33 12.93
C ILE A 344 5.14 -0.62 11.96
N PHE A 345 6.36 -0.98 12.33
CA PHE A 345 7.20 -1.98 11.67
C PHE A 345 7.60 -2.99 12.73
N LEU A 346 7.07 -4.20 12.62
CA LEU A 346 7.21 -5.26 13.63
C LEU A 346 8.12 -6.37 13.12
N MET A 347 9.04 -6.82 13.98
CA MET A 347 9.98 -7.88 13.64
C MET A 347 10.30 -8.77 14.84
N GLU A 348 10.63 -10.03 14.55
CA GLU A 348 11.29 -10.93 15.48
C GLU A 348 12.79 -10.81 15.26
N VAL A 349 13.52 -10.61 16.34
CA VAL A 349 14.97 -10.46 16.34
C VAL A 349 15.57 -11.59 17.15
N GLU A 350 16.52 -12.29 16.56
CA GLU A 350 17.39 -13.26 17.24
C GLU A 350 18.61 -12.54 17.78
N LYS A 351 18.98 -12.82 19.03
CA LYS A 351 20.17 -12.28 19.69
C LYS A 351 21.16 -13.38 20.02
N ASN A 352 22.42 -13.08 19.83
CA ASN A 352 23.55 -13.84 20.33
C ASN A 352 24.32 -13.00 21.35
N GLU A 353 25.56 -13.36 21.68
CA GLU A 353 26.41 -12.51 22.53
C GLU A 353 26.51 -11.09 21.94
N LEU A 354 26.24 -10.08 22.77
CA LEU A 354 26.17 -8.70 22.37
C LEU A 354 27.41 -7.93 22.87
N GLU A 355 28.16 -7.31 21.97
CA GLU A 355 29.23 -6.35 22.32
C GLU A 355 28.67 -4.96 22.60
N ASN A 356 27.58 -4.59 21.97
CA ASN A 356 26.80 -3.38 22.26
C ASN A 356 25.29 -3.69 22.13
N SER A 357 24.46 -2.80 22.67
CA SER A 357 23.01 -2.99 22.74
C SER A 357 22.22 -1.90 22.01
N LEU A 358 22.88 -0.99 21.28
CA LEU A 358 22.24 0.19 20.73
C LEU A 358 21.50 -0.11 19.41
N ILE A 359 20.17 -0.12 19.45
CA ILE A 359 19.30 -0.17 18.28
C ILE A 359 19.04 1.26 17.77
N THR A 360 19.11 1.47 16.45
CA THR A 360 18.84 2.77 15.84
C THR A 360 17.85 2.66 14.71
N ALA A 361 16.97 3.65 14.59
CA ALA A 361 16.07 3.83 13.45
C ALA A 361 16.21 5.24 12.91
N SER A 362 16.32 5.42 11.61
CA SER A 362 16.38 6.71 10.95
C SER A 362 15.42 6.77 9.77
N LEU A 363 14.80 7.93 9.57
CA LEU A 363 13.89 8.18 8.47
C LEU A 363 14.39 9.41 7.70
N VAL A 364 14.58 9.23 6.41
CA VAL A 364 14.91 10.28 5.46
C VAL A 364 13.72 10.53 4.56
N TYR A 365 13.33 11.77 4.36
CA TYR A 365 12.22 12.16 3.48
C TYR A 365 12.46 13.54 2.84
N GLU A 366 11.81 13.81 1.73
CA GLU A 366 11.86 15.08 1.01
C GLU A 366 10.71 16.00 1.42
N LYS A 367 11.00 17.27 1.70
CA LYS A 367 10.00 18.31 1.96
C LYS A 367 10.48 19.64 1.41
N ASN A 368 9.71 20.23 0.50
CA ASN A 368 10.03 21.50 -0.15
C ASN A 368 11.44 21.52 -0.77
N ASP A 369 11.82 20.43 -1.46
CA ASP A 369 13.15 20.17 -2.04
C ASP A 369 14.30 20.05 -1.00
N GLU A 370 13.99 20.03 0.27
CA GLU A 370 14.98 19.76 1.32
C GLU A 370 14.87 18.31 1.79
N VAL A 371 16.01 17.67 1.96
CA VAL A 371 16.10 16.36 2.60
C VAL A 371 16.06 16.54 4.10
N LYS A 372 15.05 15.95 4.74
CA LYS A 372 14.91 15.90 6.19
C LYS A 372 15.37 14.54 6.69
N ASN A 373 16.02 14.52 7.84
CA ASN A 373 16.44 13.31 8.53
C ASN A 373 16.04 13.39 9.99
N ILE A 374 15.39 12.33 10.47
CA ILE A 374 15.10 12.14 11.89
C ILE A 374 15.61 10.77 12.32
N SER A 375 15.99 10.63 13.58
CA SER A 375 16.46 9.37 14.13
C SER A 375 15.97 9.16 15.54
N SER A 376 15.83 7.89 15.91
CA SER A 376 15.60 7.42 17.27
C SER A 376 16.65 6.37 17.62
N LYS A 377 17.02 6.31 18.91
CA LYS A 377 17.99 5.36 19.44
C LYS A 377 17.47 4.79 20.74
N LYS A 378 17.70 3.51 20.97
CA LYS A 378 17.34 2.85 22.22
C LYS A 378 18.33 1.74 22.54
N GLU A 379 18.82 1.73 23.76
CA GLU A 379 19.60 0.60 24.27
C GLU A 379 18.65 -0.57 24.57
N TYR A 380 19.03 -1.74 24.13
CA TYR A 380 18.35 -2.98 24.45
C TYR A 380 18.80 -3.47 25.82
N ASP A 381 17.84 -3.82 26.67
CA ASP A 381 18.06 -4.36 28.00
C ASP A 381 17.41 -5.74 28.11
N GLU A 382 18.23 -6.79 28.28
CA GLU A 382 17.78 -8.17 28.42
C GLU A 382 16.94 -8.40 29.67
N MET A 383 17.13 -7.60 30.70
CA MET A 383 16.46 -7.72 32.00
C MET A 383 15.07 -7.12 32.01
N THR A 384 14.62 -6.52 30.90
CA THR A 384 13.26 -5.99 30.79
C THR A 384 12.25 -7.10 30.66
N GLU A 385 11.48 -7.38 31.72
CA GLU A 385 10.47 -8.44 31.78
C GLU A 385 9.02 -7.91 31.66
N THR A 386 8.82 -6.62 31.43
CA THR A 386 7.49 -6.03 31.36
C THR A 386 6.85 -6.24 29.99
N THR A 387 5.80 -7.05 29.92
CA THR A 387 5.02 -7.27 28.70
C THR A 387 4.31 -5.98 28.26
N GLN A 388 4.60 -5.52 27.05
CA GLN A 388 3.94 -4.36 26.45
C GLN A 388 2.65 -4.79 25.74
N GLN A 389 1.49 -4.39 26.27
CA GLN A 389 0.18 -4.87 25.80
C GLN A 389 -0.10 -4.49 24.33
N GLU A 390 0.28 -3.29 23.90
CA GLU A 390 0.11 -2.85 22.50
C GLU A 390 1.00 -3.67 21.55
N LEU A 391 2.26 -3.88 21.91
CA LEU A 391 3.19 -4.68 21.12
C LEU A 391 2.73 -6.14 21.03
N LYS A 392 2.20 -6.68 22.13
CA LYS A 392 1.57 -8.01 22.15
C LYS A 392 0.37 -8.08 21.21
N LYS A 393 -0.53 -7.09 21.23
CA LYS A 393 -1.66 -6.99 20.29
C LYS A 393 -1.18 -6.97 18.85
N ASN A 394 -0.23 -6.11 18.53
CA ASN A 394 0.31 -5.96 17.18
C ASN A 394 0.93 -7.27 16.67
N PHE A 395 1.66 -7.98 17.54
CA PHE A 395 2.19 -9.30 17.23
C PHE A 395 1.08 -10.34 16.97
N GLN A 396 0.02 -10.35 17.78
CA GLN A 396 -1.11 -11.25 17.58
C GLN A 396 -1.80 -10.99 16.23
N ILE A 397 -2.01 -9.71 15.86
CA ILE A 397 -2.54 -9.31 14.56
C ILE A 397 -1.62 -9.83 13.44
N ALA A 398 -0.32 -9.51 13.50
CA ALA A 398 0.65 -9.91 12.49
C ALA A 398 0.69 -11.43 12.29
N LYS A 399 0.74 -12.19 13.38
CA LYS A 399 0.77 -13.66 13.37
C LYS A 399 -0.49 -14.26 12.76
N MET A 400 -1.66 -13.80 13.21
CA MET A 400 -2.94 -14.29 12.69
C MET A 400 -3.14 -13.94 11.21
N THR A 401 -2.79 -12.73 10.80
CA THR A 401 -2.93 -12.28 9.40
C THR A 401 -1.94 -12.97 8.48
N THR A 402 -0.71 -13.21 8.92
CA THR A 402 0.27 -14.01 8.17
C THR A 402 -0.25 -15.44 7.95
N ALA A 403 -0.85 -16.05 8.98
CA ALA A 403 -1.48 -17.37 8.85
C ALA A 403 -2.70 -17.33 7.92
N LEU A 404 -3.49 -16.26 7.94
CA LEU A 404 -4.62 -16.05 7.05
C LEU A 404 -4.17 -15.94 5.58
N LYS A 405 -3.14 -15.15 5.30
CA LYS A 405 -2.53 -15.03 3.96
C LYS A 405 -2.01 -16.37 3.45
N LYS A 406 -1.33 -17.13 4.32
CA LYS A 406 -0.87 -18.48 3.99
C LYS A 406 -2.04 -19.42 3.66
N ALA A 407 -3.11 -19.37 4.46
CA ALA A 407 -4.30 -20.19 4.20
C ALA A 407 -4.95 -19.86 2.86
N ALA A 408 -5.01 -18.58 2.49
CA ALA A 408 -5.52 -18.15 1.19
C ALA A 408 -4.64 -18.65 0.04
N LYS A 409 -3.32 -18.59 0.20
CA LYS A 409 -2.35 -19.13 -0.76
C LYS A 409 -2.47 -20.64 -0.93
N ASP A 410 -2.54 -21.38 0.18
CA ASP A 410 -2.74 -22.83 0.13
C ASP A 410 -4.04 -23.18 -0.59
N PHE A 411 -5.10 -22.40 -0.39
CA PHE A 411 -6.37 -22.59 -1.07
C PHE A 411 -6.27 -22.35 -2.58
N SER A 412 -5.64 -21.25 -3.03
CA SER A 412 -5.44 -20.94 -4.46
C SER A 412 -4.62 -22.00 -5.18
N GLN A 413 -3.71 -22.68 -4.45
CA GLN A 413 -2.89 -23.79 -4.94
C GLN A 413 -3.58 -25.16 -4.81
N SER A 414 -4.87 -25.21 -4.49
CA SER A 414 -5.65 -26.45 -4.28
C SER A 414 -5.20 -27.29 -3.08
N ASN A 415 -4.40 -26.74 -2.16
CA ASN A 415 -3.97 -27.38 -0.92
C ASN A 415 -5.03 -27.19 0.19
N ILE A 416 -6.26 -27.66 -0.06
CA ILE A 416 -7.41 -27.40 0.81
C ILE A 416 -7.22 -27.86 2.26
N GLY A 417 -6.54 -28.99 2.47
CA GLY A 417 -6.23 -29.52 3.81
C GLY A 417 -5.36 -28.57 4.63
N ASN A 418 -4.30 -28.02 4.02
CA ASN A 418 -3.40 -27.07 4.67
C ASN A 418 -4.10 -25.74 4.95
N SER A 419 -4.89 -25.25 3.98
CA SER A 419 -5.70 -24.04 4.15
C SER A 419 -6.64 -24.17 5.35
N LYS A 420 -7.39 -25.29 5.43
CA LYS A 420 -8.32 -25.55 6.53
C LYS A 420 -7.59 -25.65 7.89
N ASN A 421 -6.46 -26.32 7.94
CA ASN A 421 -5.64 -26.42 9.16
C ASN A 421 -5.16 -25.05 9.62
N SER A 422 -4.70 -24.19 8.70
CA SER A 422 -4.28 -22.82 9.00
C SER A 422 -5.45 -22.00 9.58
N MET A 423 -6.64 -22.08 9.00
CA MET A 423 -7.84 -21.40 9.55
C MET A 423 -8.20 -21.90 10.96
N GLN A 424 -8.16 -23.21 11.19
CA GLN A 424 -8.42 -23.77 12.51
C GLN A 424 -7.38 -23.35 13.54
N ASN A 425 -6.12 -23.20 13.13
CA ASN A 425 -5.05 -22.71 14.02
C ASN A 425 -5.29 -21.24 14.41
N ILE A 426 -5.73 -20.38 13.48
CA ILE A 426 -6.11 -18.99 13.77
C ILE A 426 -7.25 -18.97 14.80
N ILE A 427 -8.29 -19.77 14.59
CA ILE A 427 -9.45 -19.86 15.48
C ILE A 427 -9.02 -20.27 16.90
N ARG A 428 -8.22 -21.33 17.02
CA ARG A 428 -7.72 -21.82 18.33
C ARG A 428 -6.83 -20.77 19.00
N TYR A 429 -5.92 -20.17 18.24
CA TYR A 429 -5.02 -19.14 18.76
C TYR A 429 -5.79 -17.96 19.32
N TYR A 430 -6.77 -17.43 18.58
CA TYR A 430 -7.65 -16.37 19.08
C TYR A 430 -8.36 -16.78 20.36
N GLN A 431 -8.98 -17.98 20.38
CA GLN A 431 -9.74 -18.46 21.53
C GLN A 431 -8.88 -18.64 22.79
N SER A 432 -7.61 -19.00 22.62
CA SER A 432 -6.71 -19.31 23.75
C SER A 432 -5.90 -18.12 24.25
N PHE A 433 -5.51 -17.19 23.38
CA PHE A 433 -4.49 -16.21 23.69
C PHE A 433 -4.87 -14.74 23.45
N CYS A 434 -5.97 -14.46 22.74
CA CYS A 434 -6.34 -13.10 22.39
C CYS A 434 -7.44 -12.53 23.32
N ASP A 435 -7.43 -11.19 23.46
CA ASP A 435 -8.55 -10.48 24.10
C ASP A 435 -9.79 -10.55 23.19
N LYS A 436 -10.90 -11.03 23.76
CA LYS A 436 -12.17 -11.20 23.05
C LYS A 436 -12.91 -9.89 22.78
N ASN A 437 -12.54 -8.83 23.50
CA ASN A 437 -13.12 -7.50 23.34
C ASN A 437 -12.35 -6.65 22.32
N ASP A 438 -11.18 -7.12 21.87
CA ASP A 438 -10.41 -6.40 20.84
C ASP A 438 -11.02 -6.63 19.45
N GLU A 439 -11.54 -5.55 18.86
CA GLU A 439 -12.25 -5.61 17.58
C GLU A 439 -11.34 -5.96 16.39
N ASP A 440 -10.05 -5.61 16.44
CA ASP A 440 -9.11 -5.92 15.35
C ASP A 440 -8.80 -7.42 15.32
N LEU A 441 -8.52 -8.00 16.48
CA LEU A 441 -8.29 -9.44 16.61
C LEU A 441 -9.56 -10.24 16.30
N LYS A 442 -10.73 -9.77 16.75
CA LYS A 442 -12.02 -10.38 16.47
C LYS A 442 -12.38 -10.36 14.98
N ARG A 443 -11.98 -9.32 14.26
CA ARG A 443 -12.17 -9.20 12.80
C ARG A 443 -11.44 -10.32 12.06
N ILE A 444 -10.16 -10.56 12.37
CA ILE A 444 -9.38 -11.63 11.75
C ILE A 444 -9.95 -13.01 12.09
N TYR A 445 -10.37 -13.20 13.35
CA TYR A 445 -11.06 -14.42 13.80
C TYR A 445 -12.35 -14.67 13.00
N ASN A 446 -13.19 -13.64 12.79
CA ASN A 446 -14.42 -13.77 12.01
C ASN A 446 -14.18 -14.13 10.56
N ILE A 447 -13.13 -13.58 9.93
CA ILE A 447 -12.70 -13.98 8.60
C ILE A 447 -12.34 -15.48 8.60
N ALA A 448 -11.51 -15.94 9.53
CA ALA A 448 -11.12 -17.34 9.62
C ALA A 448 -12.31 -18.28 9.86
N LEU A 449 -13.26 -17.91 10.74
CA LEU A 449 -14.49 -18.67 10.98
C LEU A 449 -15.31 -18.83 9.73
N LYS A 450 -15.52 -17.76 9.00
CA LYS A 450 -16.35 -17.74 7.79
C LYS A 450 -15.78 -18.66 6.73
N TYR A 451 -14.46 -18.57 6.47
CA TYR A 451 -13.82 -19.44 5.49
C TYR A 451 -13.70 -20.90 5.94
N SER A 452 -13.55 -21.16 7.24
CA SER A 452 -13.56 -22.52 7.75
C SER A 452 -14.93 -23.21 7.64
N SER A 453 -16.02 -22.44 7.70
CA SER A 453 -17.40 -22.93 7.58
C SER A 453 -17.92 -22.97 6.14
N GLY A 454 -17.48 -22.04 5.29
CA GLY A 454 -17.91 -21.90 3.89
C GLY A 454 -17.20 -22.81 2.88
N GLN A 455 -16.15 -23.54 3.27
CA GLN A 455 -15.47 -24.56 2.44
C GLN A 455 -16.32 -25.83 2.20
N ARG A 456 -17.62 -25.80 2.49
CA ARG A 456 -18.55 -26.84 2.07
C ARG A 456 -18.94 -26.64 0.60
N THR A 457 -18.21 -27.36 -0.26
CA THR A 457 -18.67 -27.88 -1.55
C THR A 457 -19.21 -26.87 -2.58
N LYS A 458 -18.36 -26.36 -3.48
CA LYS A 458 -18.71 -26.49 -4.88
C LYS A 458 -17.91 -27.68 -5.43
N SER A 459 -18.50 -28.87 -5.36
CA SER A 459 -18.11 -29.96 -6.23
C SER A 459 -18.42 -29.46 -7.65
N TYR A 460 -17.44 -29.55 -8.50
CA TYR A 460 -17.56 -29.31 -9.92
C TYR A 460 -18.61 -30.30 -10.51
N TYR A 461 -19.66 -29.77 -11.07
CA TYR A 461 -20.41 -30.38 -12.15
C TYR A 461 -20.23 -29.55 -13.40
#